data_68376620becac1dee6a76004891f9ca7
#
_entry.id   68376620becac1dee6a76004891f9ca7
#
_cell.length_a   1.000
_cell.length_b   1.000
_cell.length_c   1.000
_cell.angle_alpha   90.00
_cell.angle_beta   90.00
_cell.angle_gamma   90.00
#
_symmetry.space_group_name_H-M   'P 1'
#
loop_
_entity.id
_entity.type
_entity.pdbx_description
1 polymer ?
#
loop_
_entity_poly.entity_id
_entity_poly.type
_entity_poly.pdbx_seq_one_letter_code
_entity_poly.pdbx_strand_id
1 'polypeptide(L)'
;MRPQSSCLTRTPQKPRRSALFLAVTAEEQGLLGSQYYANFPIYPLEKTAANINIDGMNVYGRTRDLTLVGLGASDLDDYARDAAGEQGRVIRPDPEPEKGFYYRSDHFNFAVKGVPALDPDEGVEYLGKPKEYGEKVRADWNERDYHQPSDIVRPDWDLTGAFEDLKVFFAVGYRVAEASELPQWKPGNEFKARRDAMLKAKPGT
;
A
#
# COMPACT_ATOMS: atom_id res chain seq x y z
N MET A 1 -11.35 -20.60 -8.10
CA MET A 1 -10.69 -19.30 -8.34
C MET A 1 -9.21 -19.58 -8.60
N ARG A 2 -8.64 -19.16 -9.74
CA ARG A 2 -7.19 -19.26 -9.95
C ARG A 2 -6.52 -18.06 -9.23
N PRO A 3 -5.44 -18.27 -8.50
CA PRO A 3 -4.80 -17.19 -7.74
C PRO A 3 -4.29 -16.08 -8.68
N GLN A 4 -4.31 -14.85 -8.22
CA GLN A 4 -3.94 -13.62 -8.95
C GLN A 4 -2.47 -13.55 -9.38
N SER A 5 -1.65 -14.56 -9.06
CA SER A 5 -0.31 -14.74 -9.64
C SER A 5 -0.30 -14.79 -11.18
N SER A 6 -1.47 -14.92 -11.81
CA SER A 6 -1.60 -14.94 -13.25
C SER A 6 -1.39 -13.58 -13.96
N CYS A 7 -1.45 -12.44 -13.24
CA CYS A 7 -1.30 -11.13 -13.87
C CYS A 7 0.17 -10.83 -14.21
N LEU A 8 1.08 -11.11 -13.30
CA LEU A 8 2.53 -10.93 -13.53
C LEU A 8 3.09 -11.92 -14.57
N THR A 9 2.46 -13.10 -14.71
CA THR A 9 2.88 -14.07 -15.73
C THR A 9 2.39 -13.75 -17.14
N ARG A 10 1.49 -12.78 -17.30
CA ARG A 10 0.97 -12.30 -18.61
C ARG A 10 1.67 -11.05 -19.11
N THR A 11 2.60 -10.48 -18.37
CA THR A 11 3.42 -9.36 -18.86
C THR A 11 4.34 -9.84 -19.98
N PRO A 12 4.62 -9.02 -21.01
CA PRO A 12 5.50 -9.39 -22.12
C PRO A 12 6.91 -9.77 -21.66
N GLN A 13 7.35 -9.19 -20.55
CA GLN A 13 8.62 -9.52 -19.89
C GLN A 13 8.37 -9.95 -18.45
N LYS A 14 9.06 -11.00 -18.02
CA LYS A 14 9.07 -11.38 -16.61
C LYS A 14 9.85 -10.34 -15.82
N PRO A 15 9.33 -9.88 -14.68
CA PRO A 15 10.04 -8.92 -13.85
C PRO A 15 11.36 -9.52 -13.33
N ARG A 16 12.36 -8.67 -13.12
CA ARG A 16 13.69 -9.05 -12.62
C ARG A 16 13.64 -9.60 -11.19
N ARG A 17 12.65 -9.17 -10.41
CA ARG A 17 12.41 -9.63 -9.03
C ARG A 17 11.08 -10.34 -8.93
N SER A 18 11.00 -11.28 -8.00
CA SER A 18 9.76 -11.97 -7.67
C SER A 18 8.81 -11.05 -6.89
N ALA A 19 7.51 -11.23 -7.07
CA ALA A 19 6.48 -10.68 -6.20
C ALA A 19 5.98 -11.76 -5.23
N LEU A 20 5.92 -11.42 -3.95
CA LEU A 20 5.32 -12.24 -2.92
C LEU A 20 3.95 -11.65 -2.59
N PHE A 21 2.90 -12.43 -2.71
CA PHE A 21 1.57 -12.10 -2.23
C PHE A 21 1.42 -12.68 -0.83
N LEU A 22 1.34 -11.81 0.15
CA LEU A 22 1.32 -12.16 1.56
C LEU A 22 -0.04 -11.76 2.15
N ALA A 23 -0.81 -12.71 2.63
CA ALA A 23 -1.99 -12.49 3.43
C ALA A 23 -1.64 -12.76 4.89
N VAL A 24 -1.75 -11.74 5.72
CA VAL A 24 -1.48 -11.83 7.16
C VAL A 24 -2.79 -11.92 7.95
N THR A 25 -2.71 -12.31 9.20
CA THR A 25 -3.86 -12.46 10.09
C THR A 25 -3.72 -11.62 11.34
N ALA A 26 -4.85 -11.39 12.02
CA ALA A 26 -4.91 -10.72 13.32
C ALA A 26 -4.31 -9.29 13.29
N GLU A 27 -4.61 -8.53 12.22
CA GLU A 27 -4.28 -7.11 12.13
C GLU A 27 -4.95 -6.35 13.28
N GLU A 28 -6.24 -6.54 13.49
CA GLU A 28 -7.08 -5.94 14.52
C GLU A 28 -6.65 -6.30 15.98
N GLN A 29 -5.81 -7.31 16.14
CA GLN A 29 -5.26 -7.73 17.43
C GLN A 29 -3.84 -7.19 17.69
N GLY A 30 -3.44 -6.15 16.96
CA GLY A 30 -2.13 -5.51 17.09
C GLY A 30 -1.11 -5.97 16.07
N LEU A 31 -1.51 -6.15 14.81
CA LEU A 31 -0.65 -6.43 13.65
C LEU A 31 0.14 -7.74 13.79
N LEU A 32 -0.44 -8.76 14.46
CA LEU A 32 0.30 -9.95 14.89
C LEU A 32 0.88 -10.75 13.72
N GLY A 33 0.14 -10.87 12.63
CA GLY A 33 0.56 -11.63 11.45
C GLY A 33 1.73 -10.99 10.72
N SER A 34 1.68 -9.70 10.46
CA SER A 34 2.78 -8.95 9.86
C SER A 34 3.99 -8.86 10.78
N GLN A 35 3.77 -8.70 12.10
CA GLN A 35 4.84 -8.73 13.10
C GLN A 35 5.56 -10.08 13.09
N TYR A 36 4.80 -11.18 13.03
CA TYR A 36 5.39 -12.51 12.95
C TYR A 36 6.24 -12.67 11.70
N TYR A 37 5.68 -12.31 10.51
CA TYR A 37 6.44 -12.41 9.26
C TYR A 37 7.68 -11.52 9.27
N ALA A 38 7.60 -10.29 9.76
CA ALA A 38 8.73 -9.37 9.83
C ALA A 38 9.86 -9.85 10.77
N ASN A 39 9.54 -10.71 11.75
CA ASN A 39 10.53 -11.32 12.64
C ASN A 39 11.05 -12.66 12.12
N PHE A 40 10.22 -13.42 11.39
CA PHE A 40 10.55 -14.76 10.87
C PHE A 40 10.22 -14.84 9.38
N PRO A 41 10.88 -14.01 8.53
CA PRO A 41 10.52 -13.91 7.13
C PRO A 41 10.96 -15.15 6.35
N ILE A 42 10.11 -15.61 5.42
CA ILE A 42 10.45 -16.71 4.49
C ILE A 42 11.61 -16.30 3.57
N TYR A 43 11.64 -15.03 3.17
CA TYR A 43 12.72 -14.44 2.41
C TYR A 43 13.39 -13.33 3.22
N PRO A 44 14.72 -13.26 3.26
CA PRO A 44 15.45 -12.25 4.05
C PRO A 44 15.00 -10.83 3.72
N LEU A 45 14.76 -10.00 4.74
CA LEU A 45 14.24 -8.65 4.53
C LEU A 45 15.24 -7.72 3.83
N GLU A 46 16.54 -7.99 3.91
CA GLU A 46 17.56 -7.29 3.13
C GLU A 46 17.41 -7.51 1.62
N LYS A 47 16.74 -8.59 1.20
CA LYS A 47 16.39 -8.90 -0.19
C LYS A 47 14.98 -8.44 -0.58
N THR A 48 14.19 -7.96 0.39
CA THR A 48 12.86 -7.41 0.14
C THR A 48 12.99 -5.97 -0.32
N ALA A 49 12.61 -5.70 -1.57
CA ALA A 49 12.75 -4.38 -2.18
C ALA A 49 11.78 -3.37 -1.58
N ALA A 50 10.53 -3.76 -1.45
CA ALA A 50 9.45 -2.94 -0.93
C ALA A 50 8.31 -3.80 -0.37
N ASN A 51 7.48 -3.18 0.47
CA ASN A 51 6.14 -3.65 0.82
C ASN A 51 5.11 -2.69 0.22
N ILE A 52 4.05 -3.23 -0.37
CA ILE A 52 2.88 -2.46 -0.78
C ILE A 52 1.71 -3.04 -0.01
N ASN A 53 1.18 -2.27 0.90
CA ASN A 53 0.06 -2.67 1.74
C ASN A 53 -1.26 -2.48 0.98
N ILE A 54 -2.22 -3.34 1.22
CA ILE A 54 -3.59 -3.19 0.76
C ILE A 54 -4.46 -3.60 1.93
N ASP A 55 -4.95 -2.62 2.66
CA ASP A 55 -5.78 -2.81 3.83
C ASP A 55 -7.27 -2.74 3.44
N GLY A 56 -7.70 -1.59 2.98
CA GLY A 56 -9.03 -1.37 2.43
C GLY A 56 -9.06 -1.26 0.90
N MET A 57 -10.25 -1.24 0.34
CA MET A 57 -10.46 -0.99 -1.10
C MET A 57 -11.66 -0.08 -1.31
N ASN A 58 -11.53 0.87 -2.24
CA ASN A 58 -12.57 1.79 -2.63
C ASN A 58 -13.79 1.06 -3.24
N VAL A 59 -14.92 1.14 -2.55
CA VAL A 59 -16.19 0.50 -2.94
C VAL A 59 -17.27 1.51 -3.39
N TYR A 60 -16.89 2.78 -3.57
CA TYR A 60 -17.83 3.87 -3.86
C TYR A 60 -17.65 4.48 -5.25
N GLY A 61 -16.80 3.87 -6.09
CA GLY A 61 -16.58 4.29 -7.47
C GLY A 61 -15.26 5.05 -7.68
N ARG A 62 -15.12 5.62 -8.88
CA ARG A 62 -13.85 6.22 -9.35
C ARG A 62 -13.56 7.55 -8.70
N THR A 63 -12.28 7.81 -8.42
CA THR A 63 -11.79 9.08 -7.85
C THR A 63 -10.76 9.75 -8.77
N ARG A 64 -10.58 11.07 -8.61
CA ARG A 64 -9.54 11.87 -9.28
C ARG A 64 -8.20 11.80 -8.58
N ASP A 65 -8.19 11.27 -7.38
CA ASP A 65 -7.04 11.21 -6.49
C ASP A 65 -6.89 9.83 -5.87
N LEU A 66 -5.77 9.61 -5.23
CA LEU A 66 -5.45 8.47 -4.40
C LEU A 66 -4.69 9.00 -3.17
N THR A 67 -5.03 8.55 -1.99
CA THR A 67 -4.36 8.93 -0.75
C THR A 67 -3.14 8.03 -0.53
N LEU A 68 -2.02 8.60 -0.08
CA LEU A 68 -0.91 7.84 0.49
C LEU A 68 -0.71 8.23 1.94
N VAL A 69 -0.91 7.27 2.82
CA VAL A 69 -0.59 7.40 4.23
C VAL A 69 0.93 7.39 4.38
N GLY A 70 1.49 8.43 4.98
CA GLY A 70 2.95 8.60 5.07
C GLY A 70 3.61 9.14 3.80
N LEU A 71 2.87 9.88 2.96
CA LEU A 71 3.42 10.53 1.76
C LEU A 71 4.66 11.39 2.09
N GLY A 72 5.73 11.21 1.34
CA GLY A 72 7.03 11.86 1.57
C GLY A 72 8.05 10.92 2.21
N ALA A 73 7.68 9.68 2.51
CA ALA A 73 8.50 8.74 3.26
C ALA A 73 9.59 8.05 2.42
N SER A 74 9.31 7.68 1.18
CA SER A 74 10.21 6.85 0.39
C SER A 74 10.15 7.15 -1.12
N ASP A 75 11.02 6.49 -1.90
CA ASP A 75 11.00 6.57 -3.37
C ASP A 75 9.73 5.92 -3.96
N LEU A 76 9.02 5.10 -3.19
CA LEU A 76 7.76 4.48 -3.63
C LEU A 76 6.68 5.53 -3.94
N ASP A 77 6.75 6.70 -3.29
CA ASP A 77 5.84 7.82 -3.55
C ASP A 77 5.97 8.33 -4.99
N ASP A 78 7.20 8.35 -5.51
CA ASP A 78 7.47 8.82 -6.86
C ASP A 78 6.92 7.81 -7.89
N TYR A 79 7.10 6.51 -7.64
CA TYR A 79 6.47 5.46 -8.44
C TYR A 79 4.94 5.53 -8.42
N ALA A 80 4.35 5.83 -7.25
CA ALA A 80 2.91 5.97 -7.11
C ALA A 80 2.37 7.21 -7.85
N ARG A 81 3.07 8.35 -7.76
CA ARG A 81 2.70 9.56 -8.52
C ARG A 81 2.70 9.32 -10.03
N ASP A 82 3.75 8.68 -10.53
CA ASP A 82 3.86 8.36 -11.94
C ASP A 82 2.74 7.42 -12.39
N ALA A 83 2.47 6.37 -11.63
CA ALA A 83 1.42 5.40 -11.95
C ALA A 83 0.01 6.00 -11.89
N ALA A 84 -0.28 6.84 -10.89
CA ALA A 84 -1.54 7.56 -10.80
C ALA A 84 -1.68 8.59 -11.92
N GLY A 85 -0.58 9.29 -12.26
CA GLY A 85 -0.52 10.27 -13.35
C GLY A 85 -0.86 9.65 -14.71
N GLU A 86 -0.47 8.41 -14.99
CA GLU A 86 -0.86 7.68 -16.20
C GLU A 86 -2.39 7.47 -16.31
N GLN A 87 -3.10 7.50 -15.18
CA GLN A 87 -4.56 7.45 -15.12
C GLN A 87 -5.20 8.86 -15.07
N GLY A 88 -4.40 9.93 -15.12
CA GLY A 88 -4.87 11.30 -14.91
C GLY A 88 -5.29 11.61 -13.48
N ARG A 89 -4.80 10.82 -12.51
CA ARG A 89 -5.08 10.97 -11.08
C ARG A 89 -3.90 11.62 -10.36
N VAL A 90 -4.17 12.20 -9.21
CA VAL A 90 -3.16 12.84 -8.36
C VAL A 90 -3.01 12.08 -7.04
N ILE A 91 -1.80 12.08 -6.49
CA ILE A 91 -1.54 11.55 -5.16
C ILE A 91 -1.73 12.67 -4.13
N ARG A 92 -2.45 12.36 -3.05
CA ARG A 92 -2.65 13.25 -1.92
C ARG A 92 -2.11 12.65 -0.63
N PRO A 93 -1.67 13.47 0.33
CA PRO A 93 -1.33 12.99 1.66
C PRO A 93 -2.58 12.57 2.43
N ASP A 94 -2.37 11.79 3.48
CA ASP A 94 -3.38 11.54 4.51
C ASP A 94 -3.92 12.88 5.04
N PRO A 95 -5.24 13.11 5.02
CA PRO A 95 -5.84 14.34 5.52
C PRO A 95 -5.81 14.44 7.06
N GLU A 96 -5.56 13.34 7.77
CA GLU A 96 -5.63 13.25 9.24
C GLU A 96 -4.37 12.59 9.84
N PRO A 97 -3.16 13.06 9.50
CA PRO A 97 -1.91 12.41 9.91
C PRO A 97 -1.72 12.39 11.44
N GLU A 98 -2.38 13.28 12.17
CA GLU A 98 -2.38 13.33 13.65
C GLU A 98 -3.07 12.12 14.28
N LYS A 99 -3.91 11.39 13.53
CA LYS A 99 -4.54 10.14 13.98
C LYS A 99 -3.57 8.96 13.96
N GLY A 100 -2.42 9.12 13.32
CA GLY A 100 -1.36 8.13 13.31
C GLY A 100 -1.68 6.85 12.55
N PHE A 101 -2.49 6.90 11.50
CA PHE A 101 -2.87 5.74 10.69
C PHE A 101 -1.66 4.99 10.15
N TYR A 102 -0.57 5.70 9.81
CA TYR A 102 0.67 5.09 9.35
C TYR A 102 1.22 4.01 10.30
N TYR A 103 0.98 4.11 11.59
CA TYR A 103 1.50 3.20 12.61
C TYR A 103 0.53 2.07 12.97
N ARG A 104 -0.61 1.97 12.26
CA ARG A 104 -1.75 1.15 12.66
C ARG A 104 -2.16 0.10 11.63
N SER A 105 -1.39 -0.07 10.55
CA SER A 105 -1.62 -1.11 9.55
C SER A 105 -0.36 -1.95 9.29
N ASP A 106 -0.51 -3.09 8.65
CA ASP A 106 0.48 -4.17 8.55
C ASP A 106 1.81 -3.76 7.91
N HIS A 107 1.83 -2.73 7.04
CA HIS A 107 3.07 -2.19 6.44
C HIS A 107 4.06 -1.68 7.49
N PHE A 108 3.57 -1.24 8.64
CA PHE A 108 4.38 -0.66 9.69
C PHE A 108 5.44 -1.65 10.22
N ASN A 109 5.10 -2.92 10.37
CA ASN A 109 6.05 -3.93 10.82
C ASN A 109 7.21 -4.14 9.83
N PHE A 110 6.98 -3.96 8.53
CA PHE A 110 8.04 -3.97 7.52
C PHE A 110 8.87 -2.69 7.57
N ALA A 111 8.23 -1.53 7.74
CA ALA A 111 8.90 -0.24 7.88
C ALA A 111 9.86 -0.22 9.08
N VAL A 112 9.42 -0.67 10.25
CA VAL A 112 10.26 -0.79 11.46
C VAL A 112 11.50 -1.67 11.24
N LYS A 113 11.39 -2.68 10.38
CA LYS A 113 12.54 -3.51 9.97
C LYS A 113 13.41 -2.85 8.90
N GLY A 114 13.00 -1.70 8.37
CA GLY A 114 13.74 -0.91 7.38
C GLY A 114 13.32 -1.16 5.94
N VAL A 115 12.35 -2.01 5.66
CA VAL A 115 11.84 -2.22 4.29
C VAL A 115 10.99 -1.01 3.89
N PRO A 116 11.26 -0.30 2.78
CA PRO A 116 10.39 0.75 2.28
C PRO A 116 8.97 0.22 2.07
N ALA A 117 8.00 0.92 2.63
CA ALA A 117 6.62 0.50 2.61
C ALA A 117 5.73 1.62 2.04
N LEU A 118 4.75 1.22 1.24
CA LEU A 118 3.71 2.08 0.68
C LEU A 118 2.38 1.65 1.27
N ASP A 119 1.65 2.62 1.82
CA ASP A 119 0.31 2.43 2.38
C ASP A 119 -0.70 3.31 1.64
N PRO A 120 -1.24 2.83 0.51
CA PRO A 120 -2.24 3.57 -0.23
C PRO A 120 -3.62 3.35 0.37
N ASP A 121 -4.37 4.44 0.43
CA ASP A 121 -5.77 4.49 0.83
C ASP A 121 -6.62 5.09 -0.30
N GLU A 122 -7.92 4.97 -0.22
CA GLU A 122 -8.84 5.48 -1.23
C GLU A 122 -8.78 7.01 -1.39
N GLY A 123 -9.08 7.48 -2.60
CA GLY A 123 -9.23 8.91 -2.87
C GLY A 123 -10.57 9.44 -2.35
N VAL A 124 -10.69 10.74 -2.24
CA VAL A 124 -11.89 11.43 -1.73
C VAL A 124 -12.61 12.26 -2.80
N GLU A 125 -11.97 12.55 -3.93
CA GLU A 125 -12.57 13.34 -5.02
C GLU A 125 -13.27 12.45 -6.04
N TYR A 126 -14.49 11.99 -5.72
CA TYR A 126 -15.25 11.07 -6.56
C TYR A 126 -15.74 11.70 -7.87
N LEU A 127 -15.60 10.99 -8.99
CA LEU A 127 -16.05 11.45 -10.31
C LEU A 127 -17.58 11.56 -10.35
N GLY A 128 -18.05 12.72 -10.82
CA GLY A 128 -19.50 12.98 -10.94
C GLY A 128 -20.22 13.22 -9.62
N LYS A 129 -19.49 13.38 -8.52
CA LYS A 129 -20.05 13.67 -7.21
C LYS A 129 -19.63 15.07 -6.73
N PRO A 130 -20.40 15.69 -5.80
CA PRO A 130 -20.01 16.91 -5.13
C PRO A 130 -18.66 16.74 -4.39
N LYS A 131 -17.96 17.85 -4.16
CA LYS A 131 -16.62 17.83 -3.51
C LYS A 131 -16.65 17.17 -2.13
N GLU A 132 -17.73 17.39 -1.38
CA GLU A 132 -17.88 16.91 0.00
C GLU A 132 -18.32 15.44 0.09
N TYR A 133 -18.60 14.81 -1.05
CA TYR A 133 -19.14 13.46 -1.09
C TYR A 133 -18.23 12.43 -0.44
N GLY A 134 -16.95 12.44 -0.77
CA GLY A 134 -15.99 11.46 -0.26
C GLY A 134 -15.78 11.57 1.25
N GLU A 135 -15.61 12.80 1.75
CA GLU A 135 -15.49 13.04 3.18
C GLU A 135 -16.75 12.58 3.94
N LYS A 136 -17.93 12.89 3.36
CA LYS A 136 -19.20 12.45 3.95
C LYS A 136 -19.35 10.94 3.99
N VAL A 137 -19.04 10.25 2.89
CA VAL A 137 -19.14 8.78 2.81
C VAL A 137 -18.21 8.13 3.82
N ARG A 138 -16.96 8.62 3.92
CA ARG A 138 -15.96 8.12 4.89
C ARG A 138 -16.43 8.36 6.33
N ALA A 139 -16.95 9.54 6.64
CA ALA A 139 -17.50 9.85 7.96
C ALA A 139 -18.69 8.95 8.30
N ASP A 140 -19.64 8.80 7.37
CA ASP A 140 -20.83 7.96 7.53
C ASP A 140 -20.46 6.48 7.75
N TRP A 141 -19.44 5.97 7.05
CA TRP A 141 -18.96 4.61 7.23
C TRP A 141 -18.24 4.44 8.58
N ASN A 142 -17.34 5.36 8.94
CA ASN A 142 -16.65 5.33 10.22
C ASN A 142 -17.62 5.35 11.42
N GLU A 143 -18.71 6.08 11.31
CA GLU A 143 -19.72 6.19 12.39
C GLU A 143 -20.59 4.93 12.51
N ARG A 144 -20.92 4.29 11.38
CA ARG A 144 -21.97 3.25 11.38
C ARG A 144 -21.43 1.84 11.21
N ASP A 145 -20.39 1.67 10.41
CA ASP A 145 -19.99 0.36 9.91
C ASP A 145 -18.57 -0.04 10.36
N TYR A 146 -17.64 0.91 10.49
CA TYR A 146 -16.25 0.61 10.83
C TYR A 146 -16.14 -0.13 12.18
N HIS A 147 -15.52 -1.33 12.15
CA HIS A 147 -15.41 -2.24 13.28
C HIS A 147 -16.76 -2.68 13.88
N GLN A 148 -17.82 -2.69 13.08
CA GLN A 148 -19.14 -3.12 13.48
C GLN A 148 -19.60 -4.37 12.71
N PRO A 149 -20.54 -5.18 13.25
CA PRO A 149 -21.10 -6.30 12.51
C PRO A 149 -21.86 -5.92 11.23
N SER A 150 -22.15 -4.63 11.05
CA SER A 150 -22.78 -4.07 9.84
C SER A 150 -21.80 -3.87 8.68
N ASP A 151 -20.49 -3.99 8.91
CA ASP A 151 -19.49 -3.92 7.86
C ASP A 151 -19.44 -5.23 7.06
N ILE A 152 -20.36 -5.33 6.12
CA ILE A 152 -20.56 -6.51 5.28
C ILE A 152 -20.48 -6.15 3.80
N VAL A 153 -20.20 -7.14 2.96
CA VAL A 153 -20.27 -6.98 1.50
C VAL A 153 -21.69 -6.59 1.08
N ARG A 154 -21.82 -5.51 0.31
CA ARG A 154 -23.09 -4.98 -0.18
C ARG A 154 -23.21 -5.13 -1.70
N PRO A 155 -24.41 -5.41 -2.23
CA PRO A 155 -24.59 -5.61 -3.66
C PRO A 155 -24.49 -4.32 -4.48
N ASP A 156 -24.58 -3.16 -3.85
CA ASP A 156 -24.50 -1.82 -4.46
C ASP A 156 -23.11 -1.21 -4.48
N TRP A 157 -22.08 -1.96 -4.09
CA TRP A 157 -20.70 -1.50 -4.19
C TRP A 157 -20.29 -1.25 -5.64
N ASP A 158 -19.74 -0.07 -5.90
CA ASP A 158 -19.09 0.27 -7.17
C ASP A 158 -17.57 0.05 -7.06
N LEU A 159 -17.12 -1.12 -7.51
CA LEU A 159 -15.72 -1.52 -7.48
C LEU A 159 -14.86 -0.90 -8.59
N THR A 160 -15.40 -0.01 -9.42
CA THR A 160 -14.63 0.60 -10.51
C THR A 160 -13.43 1.40 -10.00
N GLY A 161 -13.58 2.07 -8.84
CA GLY A 161 -12.48 2.75 -8.14
C GLY A 161 -11.40 1.76 -7.68
N ALA A 162 -11.80 0.69 -7.01
CA ALA A 162 -10.90 -0.37 -6.58
C ALA A 162 -10.06 -0.96 -7.73
N PHE A 163 -10.65 -1.14 -8.92
CA PHE A 163 -9.93 -1.60 -10.10
C PHE A 163 -8.88 -0.60 -10.59
N GLU A 164 -9.16 0.70 -10.51
CA GLU A 164 -8.18 1.73 -10.85
C GLU A 164 -7.05 1.78 -9.85
N ASP A 165 -7.34 1.69 -8.56
CA ASP A 165 -6.36 1.65 -7.48
C ASP A 165 -5.43 0.44 -7.61
N LEU A 166 -5.98 -0.74 -7.83
CA LEU A 166 -5.20 -1.96 -8.07
C LEU A 166 -4.26 -1.87 -9.27
N LYS A 167 -4.61 -1.13 -10.32
CA LYS A 167 -3.70 -0.89 -11.45
C LYS A 167 -2.52 -0.01 -11.04
N VAL A 168 -2.75 1.00 -10.19
CA VAL A 168 -1.65 1.82 -9.63
C VAL A 168 -0.74 0.93 -8.78
N PHE A 169 -1.29 0.13 -7.86
CA PHE A 169 -0.49 -0.74 -6.98
C PHE A 169 0.30 -1.77 -7.78
N PHE A 170 -0.32 -2.34 -8.81
CA PHE A 170 0.36 -3.24 -9.74
C PHE A 170 1.50 -2.54 -10.48
N ALA A 171 1.27 -1.33 -10.99
CA ALA A 171 2.28 -0.57 -11.72
C ALA A 171 3.48 -0.21 -10.83
N VAL A 172 3.23 0.20 -9.57
CA VAL A 172 4.28 0.44 -8.58
C VAL A 172 5.08 -0.85 -8.32
N GLY A 173 4.40 -1.94 -8.02
CA GLY A 173 5.03 -3.23 -7.76
C GLY A 173 5.86 -3.74 -8.93
N TYR A 174 5.35 -3.60 -10.15
CA TYR A 174 6.05 -3.99 -11.36
C TYR A 174 7.30 -3.12 -11.59
N ARG A 175 7.21 -1.79 -11.44
CA ARG A 175 8.36 -0.88 -11.56
C ARG A 175 9.43 -1.18 -10.53
N VAL A 176 9.06 -1.42 -9.27
CA VAL A 176 9.99 -1.86 -8.23
C VAL A 176 10.66 -3.18 -8.59
N ALA A 177 9.89 -4.12 -9.14
CA ALA A 177 10.42 -5.42 -9.56
C ALA A 177 11.39 -5.33 -10.75
N GLU A 178 11.24 -4.31 -11.63
CA GLU A 178 12.11 -4.05 -12.78
C GLU A 178 13.27 -3.10 -12.48
N ALA A 179 13.18 -2.27 -11.45
CA ALA A 179 14.18 -1.25 -11.14
C ALA A 179 15.59 -1.86 -10.97
N SER A 180 16.62 -1.18 -11.46
CA SER A 180 18.03 -1.57 -11.25
C SER A 180 18.44 -1.44 -9.77
N GLU A 181 17.92 -0.42 -9.11
CA GLU A 181 18.19 -0.10 -7.71
C GLU A 181 16.99 -0.43 -6.81
N LEU A 182 17.26 -0.61 -5.53
CA LEU A 182 16.23 -0.80 -4.53
C LEU A 182 15.66 0.56 -4.11
N PRO A 183 14.34 0.70 -3.95
CA PRO A 183 13.74 1.90 -3.36
C PRO A 183 14.35 2.20 -1.99
N GLN A 184 14.48 3.49 -1.69
CA GLN A 184 15.07 3.98 -0.46
C GLN A 184 14.07 4.81 0.33
N TRP A 185 14.27 4.87 1.65
CA TRP A 185 13.64 5.88 2.48
C TRP A 185 14.26 7.25 2.19
N LYS A 186 13.43 8.28 2.15
CA LYS A 186 13.90 9.66 1.95
C LYS A 186 14.78 10.12 3.13
N PRO A 187 15.71 11.06 2.92
CA PRO A 187 16.50 11.64 4.01
C PRO A 187 15.63 12.18 5.14
N GLY A 188 15.99 11.87 6.38
CA GLY A 188 15.24 12.28 7.57
C GLY A 188 14.11 11.32 7.99
N ASN A 189 13.77 10.33 7.17
CA ASN A 189 12.80 9.31 7.58
C ASN A 189 13.38 8.43 8.69
N GLU A 190 12.58 8.12 9.70
CA GLU A 190 12.97 7.39 10.92
C GLU A 190 13.47 5.97 10.63
N PHE A 191 12.99 5.31 9.58
CA PHE A 191 13.35 3.93 9.23
C PHE A 191 14.59 3.84 8.34
N LYS A 192 15.08 4.97 7.81
CA LYS A 192 16.21 4.98 6.88
C LYS A 192 17.48 4.40 7.47
N ALA A 193 17.84 4.79 8.69
CA ALA A 193 19.04 4.30 9.34
C ALA A 193 19.04 2.77 9.50
N ARG A 194 17.88 2.19 9.77
CA ARG A 194 17.69 0.73 9.87
C ARG A 194 17.91 0.06 8.52
N ARG A 195 17.35 0.63 7.43
CA ARG A 195 17.56 0.12 6.06
C ARG A 195 19.04 0.16 5.67
N ASP A 196 19.69 1.30 5.90
CA ASP A 196 21.09 1.49 5.55
C ASP A 196 21.99 0.49 6.30
N ALA A 197 21.73 0.24 7.57
CA ALA A 197 22.46 -0.75 8.36
C ALA A 197 22.22 -2.17 7.84
N MET A 198 20.98 -2.53 7.53
CA MET A 198 20.60 -3.83 7.02
C MET A 198 21.27 -4.14 5.67
N LEU A 199 21.34 -3.17 4.77
CA LEU A 199 21.98 -3.34 3.45
C LEU A 199 23.51 -3.36 3.51
N LYS A 200 24.11 -2.78 4.55
CA LYS A 200 25.58 -2.83 4.79
C LYS A 200 26.02 -4.10 5.49
N ALA A 201 25.14 -4.76 6.22
CA ALA A 201 25.45 -6.04 6.84
C ALA A 201 25.74 -7.06 5.75
N LYS A 202 26.96 -7.62 5.73
CA LYS A 202 27.29 -8.71 4.79
C LYS A 202 26.33 -9.87 5.09
N PRO A 203 25.80 -10.56 4.05
CA PRO A 203 25.11 -11.83 4.29
C PRO A 203 26.02 -12.71 5.13
N GLY A 204 25.52 -13.20 6.25
CA GLY A 204 26.29 -14.11 7.10
C GLY A 204 26.80 -15.29 6.27
N THR A 205 28.08 -15.55 6.35
CA THR A 205 28.76 -16.74 5.84
C THR A 205 28.25 -17.98 6.51
#